data_78af5a3ff28bd19777ed292d4d2173b3
#
_entry.id   78af5a3ff28bd19777ed292d4d2173b3
#
_cell.length_a   1.000
_cell.length_b   1.000
_cell.length_c   1.000
_cell.angle_alpha   90.00
_cell.angle_beta   90.00
_cell.angle_gamma   90.00
#
_symmetry.space_group_name_H-M   'P 1'
#
loop_
_entity.id
_entity.type
_entity.pdbx_description
1 polymer ?
#
loop_
_entity_poly.entity_id
_entity_poly.type
_entity_poly.pdbx_seq_one_letter_code
_entity_poly.pdbx_strand_id
1 'polypeptide(L)'
;MQEQNEANYRKFIQQVADTEQVWGLSQGDIWATSSSNEYEDTEVILFWSTAEGSQACASDEWANYKPESLPVAEFLENWCVGMYDDGLLVGTDWTSELQGREVDPLVVALDVVQELKHRGKEINLEQYDSLSELEEQIIDALEGDEE
;
A
#
# COMPACT_ATOMS: atom_id res chain seq x y z
N MET A 1 14.48 -5.25 15.23
CA MET A 1 13.96 -4.20 14.35
C MET A 1 13.37 -4.72 13.07
N GLN A 2 14.09 -5.55 12.30
CA GLN A 2 13.53 -6.15 11.09
C GLN A 2 12.34 -7.06 11.38
N GLU A 3 12.40 -7.82 12.45
CA GLU A 3 11.31 -8.71 12.84
C GLU A 3 10.02 -7.93 13.13
N GLN A 4 10.15 -6.77 13.77
CA GLN A 4 8.99 -5.93 14.07
C GLN A 4 8.41 -5.33 12.79
N ASN A 5 9.25 -4.93 11.84
CA ASN A 5 8.79 -4.39 10.56
C ASN A 5 8.06 -5.46 9.75
N GLU A 6 8.54 -6.70 9.76
CA GLU A 6 7.86 -7.78 9.07
C GLU A 6 6.51 -8.10 9.72
N ALA A 7 6.46 -8.12 11.06
CA ALA A 7 5.23 -8.35 11.78
C ALA A 7 4.22 -7.23 11.52
N ASN A 8 4.68 -5.99 11.50
CA ASN A 8 3.83 -4.83 11.21
C ASN A 8 3.32 -4.85 9.77
N TYR A 9 4.17 -5.25 8.83
CA TYR A 9 3.77 -5.38 7.44
C TYR A 9 2.69 -6.46 7.27
N ARG A 10 2.89 -7.62 7.90
CA ARG A 10 1.89 -8.70 7.83
C ARG A 10 0.56 -8.23 8.43
N LYS A 11 0.62 -7.50 9.53
CA LYS A 11 -0.56 -6.94 10.17
C LYS A 11 -1.27 -5.96 9.24
N PHE A 12 -0.51 -5.13 8.52
CA PHE A 12 -1.05 -4.22 7.51
C PHE A 12 -1.83 -5.01 6.47
N ILE A 13 -1.23 -6.05 5.90
CA ILE A 13 -1.86 -6.87 4.87
C ILE A 13 -3.15 -7.52 5.41
N GLN A 14 -3.08 -8.10 6.61
CA GLN A 14 -4.24 -8.75 7.21
C GLN A 14 -5.38 -7.76 7.48
N GLN A 15 -5.05 -6.58 7.99
CA GLN A 15 -6.04 -5.57 8.32
C GLN A 15 -6.69 -5.00 7.06
N VAL A 16 -5.90 -4.75 6.02
CA VAL A 16 -6.44 -4.28 4.74
C VAL A 16 -7.39 -5.32 4.14
N ALA A 17 -7.03 -6.59 4.19
CA ALA A 17 -7.88 -7.66 3.68
C ALA A 17 -9.17 -7.79 4.52
N ASP A 18 -9.07 -7.55 5.81
CA ASP A 18 -10.21 -7.65 6.72
C ASP A 18 -11.23 -6.53 6.48
N THR A 19 -10.77 -5.28 6.38
CA THR A 19 -11.64 -4.11 6.22
C THR A 19 -11.95 -3.80 4.76
N GLU A 20 -11.13 -4.30 3.84
CA GLU A 20 -11.20 -3.98 2.40
C GLU A 20 -11.01 -2.49 2.13
N GLN A 21 -10.24 -1.83 3.00
CA GLN A 21 -9.92 -0.41 2.88
C GLN A 21 -8.46 -0.17 3.20
N VAL A 22 -7.89 0.83 2.50
CA VAL A 22 -6.54 1.32 2.76
C VAL A 22 -6.66 2.79 3.09
N TRP A 23 -5.90 3.24 4.10
CA TRP A 23 -5.96 4.63 4.54
C TRP A 23 -4.70 5.39 4.13
N GLY A 24 -4.86 6.65 3.76
CA GLY A 24 -3.76 7.54 3.49
C GLY A 24 -4.01 8.89 4.13
N LEU A 25 -3.09 9.82 3.92
CA LEU A 25 -3.28 11.22 4.32
C LEU A 25 -3.31 12.06 3.07
N SER A 26 -4.30 12.93 2.96
CA SER A 26 -4.43 13.78 1.78
C SER A 26 -4.78 15.22 2.15
N GLN A 27 -4.39 16.12 1.26
CA GLN A 27 -4.78 17.52 1.31
C GLN A 27 -5.17 17.91 -0.11
N GLY A 28 -6.47 17.96 -0.38
CA GLY A 28 -6.95 18.14 -1.74
C GLY A 28 -6.56 16.95 -2.60
N ASP A 29 -5.83 17.20 -3.68
CA ASP A 29 -5.36 16.16 -4.59
C ASP A 29 -3.97 15.63 -4.24
N ILE A 30 -3.38 16.12 -3.16
CA ILE A 30 -2.02 15.76 -2.76
C ILE A 30 -2.06 14.71 -1.65
N TRP A 31 -1.27 13.63 -1.82
CA TRP A 31 -1.17 12.55 -0.83
C TRP A 31 0.17 12.62 -0.14
N ALA A 32 0.21 12.19 1.12
CA ALA A 32 1.44 12.22 1.93
C ALA A 32 2.51 11.33 1.33
N THR A 33 3.65 11.92 1.02
CA THR A 33 4.81 11.21 0.49
C THR A 33 6.03 11.58 1.31
N SER A 34 7.02 10.69 1.28
CA SER A 34 8.30 10.91 1.95
C SER A 34 9.40 10.41 1.04
N SER A 35 10.63 10.84 1.32
CA SER A 35 11.79 10.30 0.61
C SER A 35 12.11 8.92 1.17
N SER A 36 12.55 8.03 0.29
CA SER A 36 12.96 6.69 0.72
C SER A 36 14.15 6.78 1.67
N ASN A 37 14.14 5.96 2.70
CA ASN A 37 15.28 5.81 3.60
C ASN A 37 16.32 4.84 3.08
N GLU A 38 15.96 4.05 2.07
CA GLU A 38 16.83 3.00 1.52
C GLU A 38 17.41 3.33 0.16
N TYR A 39 16.71 4.14 -0.64
CA TYR A 39 17.09 4.43 -2.02
C TYR A 39 17.10 5.92 -2.26
N GLU A 40 18.19 6.43 -2.82
CA GLU A 40 18.29 7.84 -3.18
C GLU A 40 17.36 8.14 -4.35
N ASP A 41 16.80 9.35 -4.35
CA ASP A 41 15.94 9.86 -5.42
C ASP A 41 14.66 9.05 -5.64
N THR A 42 14.27 8.26 -4.65
CA THR A 42 13.03 7.48 -4.71
C THR A 42 12.04 8.04 -3.70
N GLU A 43 10.80 8.19 -4.10
CA GLU A 43 9.73 8.64 -3.21
C GLU A 43 8.88 7.48 -2.74
N VAL A 44 8.33 7.63 -1.54
CA VAL A 44 7.46 6.64 -0.91
C VAL A 44 6.11 7.30 -0.65
N ILE A 45 5.03 6.67 -1.09
CA ILE A 45 3.68 7.12 -0.72
C ILE A 45 3.26 6.29 0.49
N LEU A 46 2.77 6.98 1.52
CA LEU A 46 2.46 6.33 2.79
C LEU A 46 1.01 5.89 2.85
N PHE A 47 0.81 4.66 3.30
CA PHE A 47 -0.52 4.09 3.52
C PHE A 47 -0.58 3.42 4.88
N TRP A 48 -1.76 3.39 5.46
CA TRP A 48 -2.01 2.81 6.78
C TRP A 48 -3.19 1.86 6.69
N SER A 49 -3.19 0.87 7.57
CA SER A 49 -4.27 -0.11 7.64
C SER A 49 -5.46 0.39 8.45
N THR A 50 -5.28 1.48 9.21
CA THR A 50 -6.34 2.06 10.04
C THR A 50 -6.35 3.58 9.93
N ALA A 51 -7.53 4.17 10.18
CA ALA A 51 -7.64 5.63 10.24
C ALA A 51 -6.81 6.21 11.37
N GLU A 52 -6.76 5.52 12.50
CA GLU A 52 -5.98 5.97 13.66
C GLU A 52 -4.49 6.04 13.35
N GLY A 53 -3.98 5.07 12.60
CA GLY A 53 -2.58 5.06 12.18
C GLY A 53 -2.23 6.25 11.32
N SER A 54 -3.08 6.57 10.34
CA SER A 54 -2.86 7.73 9.48
C SER A 54 -3.00 9.03 10.28
N GLN A 55 -3.99 9.13 11.14
CA GLN A 55 -4.20 10.32 11.97
C GLN A 55 -3.00 10.60 12.89
N ALA A 56 -2.38 9.55 13.42
CA ALA A 56 -1.20 9.70 14.27
C ALA A 56 -0.03 10.36 13.53
N CYS A 57 0.02 10.24 12.20
CA CYS A 57 1.06 10.84 11.39
C CYS A 57 0.67 12.20 10.82
N ALA A 58 -0.55 12.68 11.07
CA ALA A 58 -1.01 13.98 10.60
C ALA A 58 -0.48 15.09 11.50
N SER A 59 0.84 15.27 11.46
CA SER A 59 1.54 16.27 12.27
C SER A 59 2.72 16.82 11.47
N ASP A 60 3.28 17.94 11.95
CA ASP A 60 4.41 18.59 11.30
C ASP A 60 4.09 18.91 9.83
N GLU A 61 4.77 18.27 8.88
CA GLU A 61 4.56 18.51 7.45
C GLU A 61 3.14 18.17 7.00
N TRP A 62 2.52 17.22 7.69
CA TRP A 62 1.18 16.73 7.32
C TRP A 62 0.09 17.16 8.28
N ALA A 63 0.34 18.22 9.06
CA ALA A 63 -0.64 18.71 10.04
C ALA A 63 -1.98 19.10 9.41
N ASN A 64 -1.96 19.54 8.15
CA ASN A 64 -3.17 19.94 7.43
C ASN A 64 -3.75 18.84 6.57
N TYR A 65 -3.13 17.66 6.58
CA TYR A 65 -3.63 16.49 5.85
C TYR A 65 -4.67 15.76 6.69
N LYS A 66 -5.57 15.08 6.01
CA LYS A 66 -6.65 14.33 6.67
C LYS A 66 -6.63 12.88 6.24
N PRO A 67 -7.00 11.95 7.15
CA PRO A 67 -7.15 10.56 6.77
C PRO A 67 -8.19 10.41 5.67
N GLU A 68 -7.86 9.65 4.65
CA GLU A 68 -8.77 9.36 3.56
C GLU A 68 -8.65 7.88 3.22
N SER A 69 -9.80 7.21 3.10
CA SER A 69 -9.81 5.78 2.79
C SER A 69 -9.98 5.55 1.30
N LEU A 70 -9.39 4.46 0.83
CA LEU A 70 -9.55 3.97 -0.53
C LEU A 70 -10.09 2.56 -0.47
N PRO A 71 -11.07 2.22 -1.35
CA PRO A 71 -11.45 0.81 -1.48
C PRO A 71 -10.23 -0.01 -1.91
N VAL A 72 -10.10 -1.22 -1.37
CA VAL A 72 -8.95 -2.06 -1.69
C VAL A 72 -8.86 -2.35 -3.19
N ALA A 73 -9.99 -2.46 -3.87
CA ALA A 73 -10.01 -2.68 -5.32
C ALA A 73 -9.31 -1.53 -6.06
N GLU A 74 -9.64 -0.29 -5.71
CA GLU A 74 -9.02 0.88 -6.32
C GLU A 74 -7.52 0.94 -6.01
N PHE A 75 -7.15 0.62 -4.78
CA PHE A 75 -5.75 0.58 -4.39
C PHE A 75 -4.97 -0.43 -5.26
N LEU A 76 -5.53 -1.62 -5.44
CA LEU A 76 -4.86 -2.68 -6.20
C LEU A 76 -4.80 -2.37 -7.70
N GLU A 77 -5.91 -1.92 -8.28
CA GLU A 77 -5.99 -1.73 -9.73
C GLU A 77 -5.36 -0.44 -10.24
N ASN A 78 -5.47 0.63 -9.46
CA ASN A 78 -5.04 1.95 -9.92
C ASN A 78 -3.77 2.43 -9.21
N TRP A 79 -3.75 2.39 -7.90
CA TRP A 79 -2.64 2.96 -7.13
C TRP A 79 -1.36 2.13 -7.25
N CYS A 80 -1.46 0.83 -7.02
CA CYS A 80 -0.26 -0.02 -7.05
C CYS A 80 0.34 -0.08 -8.45
N VAL A 81 -0.49 -0.20 -9.47
CA VAL A 81 -0.02 -0.24 -10.85
C VAL A 81 0.62 1.09 -11.24
N GLY A 82 -0.05 2.20 -10.93
CA GLY A 82 0.47 3.54 -11.23
C GLY A 82 1.78 3.83 -10.52
N MET A 83 1.87 3.46 -9.25
CA MET A 83 3.09 3.67 -8.48
C MET A 83 4.25 2.84 -9.02
N TYR A 84 3.95 1.62 -9.44
CA TYR A 84 4.96 0.76 -10.04
C TYR A 84 5.52 1.38 -11.34
N ASP A 85 4.62 1.87 -12.19
CA ASP A 85 5.01 2.53 -13.44
C ASP A 85 5.85 3.79 -13.18
N ASP A 86 5.56 4.51 -12.11
CA ASP A 86 6.26 5.74 -11.76
C ASP A 86 7.53 5.51 -10.94
N GLY A 87 7.81 4.27 -10.56
CA GLY A 87 9.00 3.94 -9.78
C GLY A 87 8.91 4.35 -8.33
N LEU A 88 7.70 4.40 -7.77
CA LEU A 88 7.47 4.77 -6.37
C LEU A 88 7.39 3.54 -5.48
N LEU A 89 7.59 3.74 -4.18
CA LEU A 89 7.46 2.68 -3.17
C LEU A 89 6.27 2.95 -2.27
N VAL A 90 5.81 1.90 -1.60
CA VAL A 90 4.72 1.99 -0.61
C VAL A 90 5.32 1.93 0.79
N GLY A 91 4.98 2.92 1.62
CA GLY A 91 5.29 2.87 3.05
C GLY A 91 4.08 2.35 3.79
N THR A 92 4.25 1.26 4.55
CA THR A 92 3.14 0.60 5.22
C THR A 92 3.18 0.83 6.72
N ASP A 93 2.09 1.38 7.27
CA ASP A 93 1.92 1.63 8.71
C ASP A 93 3.12 2.32 9.37
N TRP A 94 3.64 3.36 8.71
CA TRP A 94 4.75 4.14 9.26
C TRP A 94 4.33 4.85 10.55
N THR A 95 5.28 4.98 11.46
CA THR A 95 5.05 5.71 12.71
C THR A 95 5.17 7.21 12.52
N SER A 96 4.78 7.99 13.53
CA SER A 96 4.93 9.45 13.50
C SER A 96 6.39 9.88 13.41
N GLU A 97 7.32 8.98 13.66
CA GLU A 97 8.75 9.23 13.50
C GLU A 97 9.25 8.89 12.10
N LEU A 98 8.33 8.60 11.18
CA LEU A 98 8.61 8.25 9.78
C LEU A 98 9.42 6.95 9.66
N GLN A 99 9.08 5.97 10.47
CA GLN A 99 9.72 4.66 10.47
C GLN A 99 8.72 3.58 10.09
N GLY A 100 9.12 2.70 9.20
CA GLY A 100 8.30 1.61 8.75
C GLY A 100 8.94 0.93 7.54
N ARG A 101 8.20 0.02 6.94
CA ARG A 101 8.69 -0.75 5.80
C ARG A 101 8.40 -0.03 4.49
N GLU A 102 9.36 -0.07 3.57
CA GLU A 102 9.19 0.39 2.19
C GLU A 102 9.11 -0.83 1.31
N VAL A 103 8.05 -0.94 0.51
CA VAL A 103 7.78 -2.15 -0.27
C VAL A 103 7.43 -1.76 -1.70
N ASP A 104 7.83 -2.61 -2.65
CA ASP A 104 7.43 -2.45 -4.05
C ASP A 104 5.90 -2.51 -4.15
N PRO A 105 5.25 -1.58 -4.90
CA PRO A 105 3.79 -1.55 -4.99
C PRO A 105 3.17 -2.87 -5.47
N LEU A 106 3.82 -3.54 -6.42
CA LEU A 106 3.29 -4.80 -6.93
C LEU A 106 3.42 -5.92 -5.90
N VAL A 107 4.45 -5.89 -5.06
CA VAL A 107 4.60 -6.86 -3.98
C VAL A 107 3.48 -6.68 -2.95
N VAL A 108 3.18 -5.44 -2.59
CA VAL A 108 2.06 -5.15 -1.68
C VAL A 108 0.75 -5.65 -2.30
N ALA A 109 0.52 -5.34 -3.58
CA ALA A 109 -0.68 -5.77 -4.27
C ALA A 109 -0.81 -7.29 -4.27
N LEU A 110 0.28 -8.00 -4.56
CA LEU A 110 0.30 -9.46 -4.57
C LEU A 110 -0.03 -10.02 -3.19
N ASP A 111 0.60 -9.48 -2.14
CA ASP A 111 0.36 -9.96 -0.78
C ASP A 111 -1.10 -9.73 -0.34
N VAL A 112 -1.68 -8.59 -0.72
CA VAL A 112 -3.09 -8.30 -0.41
C VAL A 112 -4.01 -9.27 -1.16
N VAL A 113 -3.76 -9.49 -2.45
CA VAL A 113 -4.56 -10.39 -3.26
C VAL A 113 -4.51 -11.81 -2.68
N GLN A 114 -3.32 -12.28 -2.32
CA GLN A 114 -3.16 -13.62 -1.77
C GLN A 114 -3.87 -13.76 -0.43
N GLU A 115 -3.83 -12.73 0.41
CA GLU A 115 -4.54 -12.76 1.69
C GLU A 115 -6.06 -12.78 1.47
N LEU A 116 -6.58 -12.01 0.53
CA LEU A 116 -8.00 -12.02 0.19
C LEU A 116 -8.45 -13.39 -0.27
N LYS A 117 -7.66 -14.02 -1.15
CA LYS A 117 -7.96 -15.38 -1.65
C LYS A 117 -7.91 -16.41 -0.51
N HIS A 118 -6.92 -16.28 0.37
CA HIS A 118 -6.78 -17.17 1.52
C HIS A 118 -8.00 -17.10 2.43
N ARG A 119 -8.62 -15.94 2.55
CA ARG A 119 -9.81 -15.74 3.37
C ARG A 119 -11.10 -16.09 2.64
N GLY A 120 -11.00 -16.47 1.37
CA GLY A 120 -12.17 -16.78 0.55
C GLY A 120 -12.99 -15.55 0.18
N LYS A 121 -12.37 -14.37 0.21
CA LYS A 121 -13.03 -13.13 -0.15
C LYS A 121 -12.92 -12.86 -1.63
N GLU A 122 -13.98 -12.33 -2.22
CA GLU A 122 -13.96 -11.84 -3.59
C GLU A 122 -14.33 -10.38 -3.56
N ILE A 123 -13.63 -9.58 -4.37
CA ILE A 123 -13.94 -8.16 -4.49
C ILE A 123 -14.23 -7.84 -5.94
N ASN A 124 -15.08 -6.86 -6.17
CA ASN A 124 -15.43 -6.43 -7.51
C ASN A 124 -14.31 -5.56 -8.07
N LEU A 125 -13.65 -6.07 -9.10
CA LEU A 125 -12.60 -5.33 -9.81
C LEU A 125 -13.20 -4.76 -11.09
N GLU A 126 -12.75 -3.58 -11.49
CA GLU A 126 -13.25 -2.94 -12.70
C GLU A 126 -12.48 -3.36 -13.94
N GLN A 127 -11.18 -3.62 -13.79
CA GLN A 127 -10.30 -3.93 -14.91
C GLN A 127 -10.02 -5.41 -15.08
N TYR A 128 -10.37 -6.22 -14.08
CA TYR A 128 -10.10 -7.66 -14.05
C TYR A 128 -11.36 -8.41 -13.66
N ASP A 129 -11.52 -9.60 -14.20
CA ASP A 129 -12.70 -10.43 -13.91
C ASP A 129 -12.62 -11.08 -12.53
N SER A 130 -11.42 -11.28 -12.01
CA SER A 130 -11.24 -11.97 -10.72
C SER A 130 -9.91 -11.60 -10.09
N LEU A 131 -9.79 -11.91 -8.79
CA LEU A 131 -8.52 -11.74 -8.08
C LEU A 131 -7.43 -12.61 -8.68
N SER A 132 -7.80 -13.80 -9.19
CA SER A 132 -6.83 -14.70 -9.82
C SER A 132 -6.23 -14.08 -11.09
N GLU A 133 -7.04 -13.40 -11.87
CA GLU A 133 -6.56 -12.71 -13.06
C GLU A 133 -5.61 -11.58 -12.70
N LEU A 134 -5.96 -10.78 -11.69
CA LEU A 134 -5.10 -9.72 -11.20
C LEU A 134 -3.78 -10.29 -10.67
N GLU A 135 -3.86 -11.38 -9.91
CA GLU A 135 -2.66 -12.04 -9.38
C GLU A 135 -1.71 -12.48 -10.49
N GLU A 136 -2.24 -13.08 -11.55
CA GLU A 136 -1.43 -13.49 -12.70
C GLU A 136 -0.74 -12.31 -13.35
N GLN A 137 -1.44 -11.20 -13.53
CA GLN A 137 -0.85 -10.01 -14.13
C GLN A 137 0.26 -9.43 -13.27
N ILE A 138 0.08 -9.42 -11.96
CA ILE A 138 1.10 -8.93 -11.03
C ILE A 138 2.35 -9.83 -11.10
N ILE A 139 2.16 -11.13 -11.06
CA ILE A 139 3.27 -12.09 -11.11
C ILE A 139 4.04 -11.95 -12.42
N ASP A 140 3.34 -11.82 -13.54
CA ASP A 140 3.97 -11.63 -14.84
C ASP A 140 4.82 -10.37 -14.88
N ALA A 141 4.30 -9.28 -14.30
CA ALA A 141 5.04 -8.01 -14.26
C ALA A 141 6.29 -8.12 -13.39
N LEU A 142 6.18 -8.78 -12.23
CA LEU A 142 7.32 -8.95 -11.34
C LEU A 142 8.38 -9.86 -11.95
N GLU A 143 7.97 -10.94 -12.63
CA GLU A 143 8.91 -11.84 -13.29
C GLU A 143 9.60 -11.16 -14.46
N GLY A 144 8.87 -10.34 -15.21
CA GLY A 144 9.43 -9.59 -16.32
C GLY A 144 10.52 -8.63 -15.88
N ASP A 145 10.37 -8.03 -14.72
CA ASP A 145 11.35 -7.08 -14.19
C ASP A 145 12.64 -7.74 -13.73
N GLU A 146 12.59 -9.02 -13.40
CA GLU A 146 13.78 -9.74 -12.94
C GLU A 146 14.69 -10.13 -14.11
N GLU A 147 14.21 -10.03 -15.32
CA GLU A 147 15.00 -10.29 -16.51
C GLU A 147 15.65 -9.00 -17.02
#